data_75324fe2e156e77f68394863d4d45ae4
#
_entry.id   75324fe2e156e77f68394863d4d45ae4
#
_cell.length_a   1.000
_cell.length_b   1.000
_cell.length_c   1.000
_cell.angle_alpha   90.00
_cell.angle_beta   90.00
_cell.angle_gamma   90.00
#
_symmetry.space_group_name_H-M   'P 1'
#
loop_
_entity.id
_entity.type
_entity.pdbx_description
1 polymer ?
#
loop_
_entity_poly.entity_id
_entity_poly.type
_entity_poly.pdbx_seq_one_letter_code
_entity_poly.pdbx_strand_id
1 'polypeptide(L)'
;QSDPSLVMGQNITLTDDQAMHYVHDRMNVGDGTNECRMRRQKAYVDALFPLYKAKLQADSGFINEFYNDLSDYMVTDMSVGEMGNVANMIMNSEDKGELSIKGTNAIAEDDGFNEFTMDETSRGEVAMELFFNKVEK
;
A
#
# COMPACT_ATOMS: atom_id res chain seq x y z
N GLN A 1 3.83 23.24 -5.78
CA GLN A 1 2.69 24.17 -5.95
C GLN A 1 1.43 23.41 -5.52
N SER A 2 0.68 23.93 -4.53
CA SER A 2 -0.54 23.26 -4.08
C SER A 2 -1.59 23.32 -5.20
N ASP A 3 -2.21 22.19 -5.50
CA ASP A 3 -3.31 22.10 -6.45
C ASP A 3 -4.57 22.74 -5.79
N PRO A 4 -5.10 23.85 -6.34
CA PRO A 4 -6.24 24.54 -5.74
C PRO A 4 -7.57 23.77 -5.82
N SER A 5 -7.62 22.69 -6.62
CA SER A 5 -8.80 21.81 -6.69
C SER A 5 -8.91 20.86 -5.48
N LEU A 6 -7.80 20.67 -4.74
CA LEU A 6 -7.73 19.81 -3.57
C LEU A 6 -8.09 20.59 -2.31
N VAL A 7 -9.33 20.48 -1.87
CA VAL A 7 -9.85 21.17 -0.68
C VAL A 7 -9.81 20.23 0.54
N MET A 8 -9.12 20.67 1.59
CA MET A 8 -9.02 19.89 2.84
C MET A 8 -10.41 19.60 3.44
N GLY A 9 -10.62 18.33 3.82
CA GLY A 9 -11.86 17.88 4.45
C GLY A 9 -13.00 17.57 3.48
N GLN A 10 -12.78 17.67 2.16
CA GLN A 10 -13.74 17.23 1.16
C GLN A 10 -13.38 15.86 0.59
N ASN A 11 -14.41 15.06 0.32
CA ASN A 11 -14.25 13.87 -0.51
C ASN A 11 -14.09 14.30 -1.96
N ILE A 12 -12.99 13.91 -2.57
CA ILE A 12 -12.65 14.26 -3.93
C ILE A 12 -12.34 13.00 -4.74
N THR A 13 -12.65 13.04 -6.03
CA THR A 13 -12.17 12.04 -6.99
C THR A 13 -10.89 12.60 -7.62
N LEU A 14 -9.78 11.91 -7.42
CA LEU A 14 -8.50 12.29 -8.02
C LEU A 14 -8.50 11.98 -9.52
N THR A 15 -7.93 12.87 -10.31
CA THR A 15 -7.50 12.54 -11.68
C THR A 15 -6.27 11.62 -11.63
N ASP A 16 -5.90 11.02 -12.77
CA ASP A 16 -4.74 10.12 -12.85
C ASP A 16 -3.44 10.81 -12.40
N ASP A 17 -3.20 12.03 -12.88
CA ASP A 17 -2.04 12.83 -12.46
C ASP A 17 -2.07 13.15 -10.96
N GLN A 18 -3.23 13.53 -10.43
CA GLN A 18 -3.39 13.80 -9.00
C GLN A 18 -3.17 12.54 -8.15
N ALA A 19 -3.65 11.38 -8.60
CA ALA A 19 -3.45 10.11 -7.92
C ALA A 19 -1.97 9.74 -7.90
N MET A 20 -1.26 9.90 -9.02
CA MET A 20 0.18 9.67 -9.11
C MET A 20 0.94 10.56 -8.11
N HIS A 21 0.71 11.86 -8.14
CA HIS A 21 1.32 12.80 -7.20
C HIS A 21 0.96 12.50 -5.74
N TYR A 22 -0.29 12.14 -5.46
CA TYR A 22 -0.76 11.83 -4.11
C TYR A 22 0.01 10.66 -3.48
N VAL A 23 0.29 9.61 -4.25
CA VAL A 23 0.98 8.41 -3.75
C VAL A 23 2.51 8.49 -3.85
N HIS A 24 3.04 9.30 -4.78
CA HIS A 24 4.46 9.33 -5.08
C HIS A 24 5.21 10.45 -4.36
N ASP A 25 4.64 11.68 -4.32
CA ASP A 25 5.35 12.85 -3.83
C ASP A 25 5.66 12.73 -2.34
N ARG A 26 6.88 13.12 -1.97
CA ARG A 26 7.35 13.14 -0.57
C ARG A 26 7.81 14.52 -0.16
N MET A 27 8.73 15.09 -0.95
CA MET A 27 9.32 16.39 -0.65
C MET A 27 8.27 17.49 -0.83
N ASN A 28 8.21 18.43 0.10
CA ASN A 28 7.27 19.56 0.10
C ASN A 28 5.77 19.18 0.20
N VAL A 29 5.47 17.94 0.64
CA VAL A 29 4.10 17.50 0.88
C VAL A 29 3.96 17.01 2.32
N GLY A 30 3.02 17.60 3.06
CA GLY A 30 2.84 17.34 4.49
C GLY A 30 4.09 17.71 5.28
N ASP A 31 4.59 16.79 6.09
CA ASP A 31 5.81 16.93 6.87
C ASP A 31 7.08 16.49 6.10
N GLY A 32 6.96 16.08 4.83
CA GLY A 32 8.06 15.61 4.00
C GLY A 32 8.62 14.22 4.37
N THR A 33 8.06 13.57 5.39
CA THR A 33 8.52 12.27 5.85
C THR A 33 8.05 11.11 4.97
N ASN A 34 8.78 9.99 5.03
CA ASN A 34 8.35 8.76 4.39
C ASN A 34 7.04 8.23 5.01
N GLU A 35 6.87 8.38 6.31
CA GLU A 35 5.66 7.97 7.01
C GLU A 35 4.42 8.72 6.51
N CYS A 36 4.54 10.02 6.26
CA CYS A 36 3.47 10.81 5.66
C CYS A 36 3.09 10.28 4.26
N ARG A 37 4.07 9.91 3.44
CA ARG A 37 3.82 9.27 2.14
C ARG A 37 3.14 7.90 2.29
N MET A 38 3.63 7.04 3.18
CA MET A 38 3.04 5.72 3.43
C MET A 38 1.59 5.82 3.89
N ARG A 39 1.25 6.77 4.77
CA ARG A 39 -0.16 7.03 5.16
C ARG A 39 -1.04 7.39 3.96
N ARG A 40 -0.53 8.21 3.01
CA ARG A 40 -1.29 8.54 1.79
C ARG A 40 -1.44 7.33 0.87
N GLN A 41 -0.39 6.55 0.70
CA GLN A 41 -0.43 5.30 -0.08
C GLN A 41 -1.47 4.34 0.51
N LYS A 42 -1.46 4.16 1.84
CA LYS A 42 -2.47 3.33 2.51
C LYS A 42 -3.87 3.87 2.29
N ALA A 43 -4.11 5.16 2.52
CA ALA A 43 -5.43 5.76 2.32
C ALA A 43 -5.92 5.61 0.87
N TYR A 44 -5.02 5.68 -0.11
CA TYR A 44 -5.35 5.45 -1.52
C TYR A 44 -5.75 3.99 -1.77
N VAL A 45 -4.99 3.04 -1.26
CA VAL A 45 -5.29 1.60 -1.39
C VAL A 45 -6.59 1.25 -0.69
N ASP A 46 -6.82 1.76 0.53
CA ASP A 46 -8.06 1.54 1.29
C ASP A 46 -9.31 2.06 0.55
N ALA A 47 -9.17 3.16 -0.19
CA ALA A 47 -10.24 3.70 -1.02
C ALA A 47 -10.43 2.92 -2.33
N LEU A 48 -9.35 2.45 -2.93
CA LEU A 48 -9.34 1.75 -4.22
C LEU A 48 -9.86 0.31 -4.12
N PHE A 49 -9.46 -0.40 -3.08
CA PHE A 49 -9.73 -1.83 -2.90
C PHE A 49 -11.23 -2.18 -2.95
N PRO A 50 -12.14 -1.47 -2.25
CA PRO A 50 -13.58 -1.73 -2.34
C PRO A 50 -14.14 -1.55 -3.74
N LEU A 51 -13.60 -0.61 -4.53
CA LEU A 51 -14.04 -0.36 -5.91
C LEU A 51 -13.64 -1.53 -6.82
N TYR A 52 -12.41 -2.01 -6.71
CA TYR A 52 -11.95 -3.20 -7.44
C TYR A 52 -12.75 -4.44 -7.06
N LYS A 53 -12.99 -4.64 -5.77
CA LYS A 53 -13.81 -5.75 -5.27
C LYS A 53 -15.21 -5.72 -5.86
N ALA A 54 -15.85 -4.57 -5.88
CA ALA A 54 -17.18 -4.41 -6.48
C ALA A 54 -17.17 -4.68 -7.98
N LYS A 55 -16.15 -4.21 -8.72
CA LYS A 55 -16.00 -4.49 -10.15
C LYS A 55 -15.80 -5.97 -10.44
N LEU A 56 -14.91 -6.65 -9.71
CA LEU A 56 -14.67 -8.09 -9.86
C LEU A 56 -15.92 -8.92 -9.57
N GLN A 57 -16.77 -8.50 -8.61
CA GLN A 57 -18.04 -9.16 -8.31
C GLN A 57 -19.10 -8.94 -9.39
N ALA A 58 -19.09 -7.76 -10.01
CA ALA A 58 -20.07 -7.40 -11.04
C ALA A 58 -19.72 -7.94 -12.42
N ASP A 59 -18.43 -8.07 -12.74
CA ASP A 59 -17.94 -8.48 -14.05
C ASP A 59 -16.74 -9.42 -13.93
N SER A 60 -16.95 -10.69 -14.30
CA SER A 60 -15.89 -11.70 -14.32
C SER A 60 -14.83 -11.45 -15.40
N GLY A 61 -15.12 -10.63 -16.42
CA GLY A 61 -14.17 -10.22 -17.45
C GLY A 61 -13.19 -9.17 -16.99
N PHE A 62 -13.50 -8.44 -15.91
CA PHE A 62 -12.67 -7.34 -15.40
C PHE A 62 -11.23 -7.77 -15.09
N ILE A 63 -10.99 -9.01 -14.67
CA ILE A 63 -9.64 -9.50 -14.40
C ILE A 63 -8.78 -9.52 -15.66
N ASN A 64 -9.37 -9.78 -16.84
CA ASN A 64 -8.64 -9.75 -18.10
C ASN A 64 -8.31 -8.32 -18.53
N GLU A 65 -9.25 -7.38 -18.35
CA GLU A 65 -9.01 -5.95 -18.59
C GLU A 65 -7.87 -5.47 -17.69
N PHE A 66 -7.97 -5.71 -16.40
CA PHE A 66 -6.98 -5.34 -15.42
C PHE A 66 -5.58 -5.92 -15.71
N TYR A 67 -5.52 -7.21 -16.12
CA TYR A 67 -4.26 -7.83 -16.53
C TYR A 67 -3.67 -7.15 -17.76
N ASN A 68 -4.48 -6.87 -18.77
CA ASN A 68 -4.03 -6.22 -20.00
C ASN A 68 -3.53 -4.78 -19.72
N ASP A 69 -4.24 -4.02 -18.90
CA ASP A 69 -3.85 -2.65 -18.53
C ASP A 69 -2.52 -2.61 -17.77
N LEU A 70 -2.25 -3.63 -16.95
CA LEU A 70 -1.00 -3.73 -16.19
C LEU A 70 0.15 -4.37 -16.98
N SER A 71 -0.12 -5.11 -18.05
CA SER A 71 0.88 -5.91 -18.78
C SER A 71 2.07 -5.11 -19.29
N ASP A 72 1.85 -3.84 -19.64
CA ASP A 72 2.90 -2.93 -20.13
C ASP A 72 3.79 -2.38 -18.99
N TYR A 73 3.34 -2.51 -17.74
CA TYR A 73 4.01 -1.94 -16.56
C TYR A 73 4.59 -2.97 -15.61
N MET A 74 4.36 -4.26 -15.87
CA MET A 74 4.87 -5.33 -15.01
C MET A 74 5.53 -6.45 -15.82
N VAL A 75 6.50 -7.09 -15.19
CA VAL A 75 7.10 -8.34 -15.67
C VAL A 75 6.69 -9.43 -14.68
N THR A 76 5.91 -10.41 -15.14
CA THR A 76 5.41 -11.51 -14.32
C THR A 76 5.36 -12.80 -15.14
N ASP A 77 5.54 -13.92 -14.48
CA ASP A 77 5.31 -15.28 -15.01
C ASP A 77 3.91 -15.79 -14.70
N MET A 78 3.10 -15.00 -13.98
CA MET A 78 1.71 -15.34 -13.67
C MET A 78 0.83 -15.24 -14.92
N SER A 79 0.05 -16.27 -15.15
CA SER A 79 -1.06 -16.24 -16.11
C SER A 79 -2.25 -15.44 -15.59
N VAL A 80 -3.14 -15.02 -16.48
CA VAL A 80 -4.41 -14.36 -16.11
C VAL A 80 -5.23 -15.21 -15.12
N GLY A 81 -5.23 -16.55 -15.31
CA GLY A 81 -5.94 -17.48 -14.40
C GLY A 81 -5.34 -17.47 -12.98
N GLU A 82 -4.03 -17.43 -12.85
CA GLU A 82 -3.35 -17.35 -11.55
C GLU A 82 -3.59 -16.00 -10.89
N MET A 83 -3.58 -14.91 -11.66
CA MET A 83 -3.95 -13.60 -11.15
C MET A 83 -5.40 -13.57 -10.65
N GLY A 84 -6.32 -14.22 -11.37
CA GLY A 84 -7.71 -14.40 -10.94
C GLY A 84 -7.83 -15.17 -9.63
N ASN A 85 -7.02 -16.21 -9.43
CA ASN A 85 -6.97 -16.96 -8.17
C ASN A 85 -6.47 -16.09 -7.02
N VAL A 86 -5.39 -15.30 -7.25
CA VAL A 86 -4.88 -14.36 -6.24
C VAL A 86 -5.93 -13.29 -5.90
N ALA A 87 -6.60 -12.72 -6.91
CA ALA A 87 -7.68 -11.75 -6.68
C ALA A 87 -8.82 -12.36 -5.83
N ASN A 88 -9.23 -13.60 -6.12
CA ASN A 88 -10.23 -14.32 -5.33
C ASN A 88 -9.76 -14.57 -3.88
N MET A 89 -8.50 -14.95 -3.68
CA MET A 89 -7.94 -15.11 -2.33
C MET A 89 -8.00 -13.80 -1.55
N ILE A 90 -7.57 -12.70 -2.16
CA ILE A 90 -7.60 -11.37 -1.54
C ILE A 90 -9.03 -10.95 -1.20
N MET A 91 -9.99 -11.14 -2.12
CA MET A 91 -11.40 -10.79 -1.88
C MET A 91 -12.02 -11.54 -0.71
N ASN A 92 -11.59 -12.78 -0.47
CA ASN A 92 -12.09 -13.61 0.62
C ASN A 92 -11.24 -13.53 1.89
N SER A 93 -10.16 -12.75 1.88
CA SER A 93 -9.33 -12.52 3.03
C SER A 93 -9.88 -11.38 3.88
N GLU A 94 -9.62 -11.45 5.17
CA GLU A 94 -9.90 -10.38 6.12
C GLU A 94 -8.65 -9.52 6.30
N ASP A 95 -8.81 -8.20 6.17
CA ASP A 95 -7.75 -7.26 6.53
C ASP A 95 -7.62 -7.21 8.06
N LYS A 96 -6.48 -7.64 8.57
CA LYS A 96 -6.14 -7.63 10.01
C LYS A 96 -5.44 -6.33 10.43
N GLY A 97 -5.28 -5.38 9.52
CA GLY A 97 -4.57 -4.13 9.75
C GLY A 97 -3.08 -4.24 9.51
N GLU A 98 -2.35 -3.29 10.05
CA GLU A 98 -0.91 -3.17 9.89
C GLU A 98 -0.17 -3.54 11.16
N LEU A 99 0.90 -4.31 11.02
CA LEU A 99 1.89 -4.51 12.06
C LEU A 99 3.13 -3.67 11.72
N SER A 100 3.63 -2.93 12.70
CA SER A 100 4.82 -2.12 12.54
C SER A 100 5.93 -2.56 13.51
N ILE A 101 7.15 -2.61 13.00
CA ILE A 101 8.34 -2.84 13.82
C ILE A 101 8.76 -1.50 14.41
N LYS A 102 8.93 -1.44 15.73
CA LYS A 102 9.46 -0.25 16.42
C LYS A 102 10.93 -0.06 16.09
N GLY A 103 11.40 1.17 16.17
CA GLY A 103 12.80 1.50 15.94
C GLY A 103 13.07 3.00 16.13
N THR A 104 14.28 3.41 15.84
CA THR A 104 14.74 4.79 15.92
C THR A 104 15.23 5.27 14.57
N ASN A 105 14.90 6.50 14.23
CA ASN A 105 15.45 7.19 13.07
C ASN A 105 16.67 8.02 13.50
N ALA A 106 17.73 7.95 12.72
CA ALA A 106 18.91 8.79 12.87
C ALA A 106 19.40 9.24 11.50
N ILE A 107 20.01 10.41 11.44
CA ILE A 107 20.69 10.85 10.21
C ILE A 107 22.12 10.29 10.27
N ALA A 108 22.49 9.52 9.24
CA ALA A 108 23.83 8.99 9.09
C ALA A 108 24.84 10.13 8.93
N GLU A 109 25.98 10.03 9.63
CA GLU A 109 27.00 11.08 9.64
C GLU A 109 27.79 11.15 8.33
N ASP A 110 27.87 10.04 7.60
CA ASP A 110 28.71 9.89 6.41
C ASP A 110 28.02 10.37 5.12
N ASP A 111 26.72 10.14 4.97
CA ASP A 111 25.99 10.45 3.73
C ASP A 111 24.76 11.36 3.93
N GLY A 112 24.38 11.64 5.19
CA GLY A 112 23.25 12.49 5.55
C GLY A 112 21.87 11.86 5.29
N PHE A 113 21.81 10.57 4.97
CA PHE A 113 20.53 9.88 4.82
C PHE A 113 19.91 9.52 6.17
N ASN A 114 18.58 9.43 6.18
CA ASN A 114 17.86 8.98 7.36
C ASN A 114 17.88 7.45 7.40
N GLU A 115 18.52 6.90 8.42
CA GLU A 115 18.58 5.48 8.70
C GLU A 115 17.55 5.10 9.77
N PHE A 116 16.87 3.98 9.56
CA PHE A 116 15.99 3.39 10.55
C PHE A 116 16.64 2.16 11.15
N THR A 117 16.97 2.24 12.44
CA THR A 117 17.45 1.09 13.21
C THR A 117 16.28 0.44 13.91
N MET A 118 15.93 -0.78 13.50
CA MET A 118 14.81 -1.51 14.08
C MET A 118 15.14 -2.08 15.46
N ASP A 119 14.14 -2.14 16.32
CA ASP A 119 14.21 -2.83 17.60
C ASP A 119 14.05 -4.34 17.37
N GLU A 120 15.06 -5.11 17.77
CA GLU A 120 15.12 -6.56 17.56
C GLU A 120 14.03 -7.32 18.34
N THR A 121 13.62 -6.83 19.51
CA THR A 121 12.53 -7.41 20.28
C THR A 121 11.21 -7.22 19.57
N SER A 122 10.94 -5.99 19.11
CA SER A 122 9.74 -5.67 18.32
C SER A 122 9.67 -6.47 17.00
N ARG A 123 10.82 -6.64 16.32
CA ARG A 123 10.90 -7.52 15.15
C ARG A 123 10.51 -8.95 15.47
N GLY A 124 11.02 -9.48 16.58
CA GLY A 124 10.69 -10.83 17.06
C GLY A 124 9.21 -10.99 17.38
N GLU A 125 8.60 -10.00 18.05
CA GLU A 125 7.17 -10.00 18.37
C GLU A 125 6.30 -10.02 17.13
N VAL A 126 6.59 -9.16 16.14
CA VAL A 126 5.88 -9.11 14.86
C VAL A 126 6.04 -10.41 14.07
N ALA A 127 7.25 -10.98 14.04
CA ALA A 127 7.48 -12.26 13.38
C ALA A 127 6.69 -13.40 14.03
N MET A 128 6.64 -13.41 15.37
CA MET A 128 5.84 -14.40 16.12
C MET A 128 4.34 -14.26 15.85
N GLU A 129 3.84 -13.05 15.72
CA GLU A 129 2.43 -12.81 15.43
C GLU A 129 2.05 -13.24 14.01
N LEU A 130 2.92 -12.98 13.01
CA LEU A 130 2.65 -13.27 11.61
C LEU A 130 2.83 -14.74 11.24
N PHE A 131 3.83 -15.39 11.78
CA PHE A 131 4.29 -16.69 11.26
C PHE A 131 4.18 -17.84 12.25
N PHE A 132 3.88 -17.57 13.52
CA PHE A 132 3.86 -18.60 14.54
C PHE A 132 2.57 -18.56 15.36
N ASN A 133 1.90 -19.71 15.45
CA ASN A 133 0.77 -19.87 16.34
C ASN A 133 1.26 -20.03 17.79
N LYS A 134 0.63 -19.33 18.73
CA LYS A 134 0.85 -19.63 20.16
C LYS A 134 0.35 -21.04 20.45
N VAL A 135 1.25 -21.90 20.91
CA VAL A 135 0.86 -23.20 21.45
C VAL A 135 0.32 -22.93 22.86
N GLU A 136 -0.98 -23.07 23.05
CA GLU A 136 -1.57 -23.09 24.38
C GLU A 136 -1.09 -24.36 25.11
N LYS A 137 -0.51 -24.17 26.30
CA LYS A 137 -0.06 -25.26 27.17
C LYS A 137 -1.17 -25.73 28.09
#